data_be8831d9fc6b09f9666d18851afb5c67
#
_entry.id   be8831d9fc6b09f9666d18851afb5c67
#
_cell.length_a   1.000
_cell.length_b   1.000
_cell.length_c   1.000
_cell.angle_alpha   90.00
_cell.angle_beta   90.00
_cell.angle_gamma   90.00
#
_symmetry.space_group_name_H-M   'P 1'
#
loop_
_entity.id
_entity.type
_entity.pdbx_description
1 polymer ?
#
loop_
_entity_poly.entity_id
_entity_poly.type
_entity_poly.pdbx_seq_one_letter_code
_entity_poly.pdbx_strand_id
1 'polypeptide(L)'
;MSRTPARRYWLTGAGSGIGAALAEEILKTGAHLAVSSRTVAPLNDLSLRYPGQVLVVAGDLTNSQTVREIGEQIAQDWGSLDTVILNAGTSEYVDPKQFDTSIVEHVLRTNLLACSYCIDAALPLLRAGTAPHMVAMASTLTYLPLPKAEACGASRTGLRYLFESLRVDRAPEGIEVTVISPGFVEA
;
A
#
# COMPACT_ATOMS: atom_id res chain seq x y z
N MET A 1 -13.76 -11.30 30.38
CA MET A 1 -13.56 -11.64 28.96
C MET A 1 -12.43 -10.76 28.43
N SER A 2 -11.29 -11.37 28.10
CA SER A 2 -10.16 -10.66 27.50
C SER A 2 -10.58 -10.20 26.10
N ARG A 3 -10.72 -8.89 25.87
CA ARG A 3 -10.97 -8.35 24.52
C ARG A 3 -9.72 -8.61 23.68
N THR A 4 -9.88 -9.28 22.55
CA THR A 4 -8.80 -9.40 21.56
C THR A 4 -8.33 -8.00 21.19
N PRO A 5 -7.01 -7.70 21.21
CA PRO A 5 -6.51 -6.39 20.81
C PRO A 5 -6.97 -6.04 19.40
N ALA A 6 -7.29 -4.76 19.17
CA ALA A 6 -7.63 -4.28 17.84
C ALA A 6 -6.46 -4.49 16.86
N ARG A 7 -6.72 -4.98 15.65
CA ARG A 7 -5.70 -5.15 14.63
C ARG A 7 -5.13 -3.80 14.19
N ARG A 8 -3.86 -3.80 13.85
CA ARG A 8 -3.10 -2.62 13.41
C ARG A 8 -2.77 -2.75 11.94
N TYR A 9 -3.31 -1.84 11.14
CA TYR A 9 -3.12 -1.78 9.69
C TYR A 9 -2.28 -0.58 9.29
N TRP A 10 -1.48 -0.72 8.26
CA TRP A 10 -0.93 0.40 7.50
C TRP A 10 -1.44 0.33 6.06
N LEU A 11 -2.11 1.39 5.61
CA LEU A 11 -2.70 1.51 4.28
C LEU A 11 -2.05 2.68 3.54
N THR A 12 -1.43 2.40 2.41
CA THR A 12 -0.89 3.40 1.51
C THR A 12 -1.91 3.82 0.46
N GLY A 13 -1.88 5.08 0.02
CA GLY A 13 -2.85 5.60 -0.94
C GLY A 13 -4.26 5.73 -0.37
N ALA A 14 -4.38 6.05 0.92
CA ALA A 14 -5.65 6.11 1.64
C ALA A 14 -6.50 7.36 1.34
N GLY A 15 -5.98 8.32 0.57
CA GLY A 15 -6.63 9.63 0.37
C GLY A 15 -7.74 9.65 -0.69
N SER A 16 -7.88 8.62 -1.52
CA SER A 16 -8.86 8.58 -2.61
C SER A 16 -9.15 7.17 -3.10
N GLY A 17 -10.17 7.01 -3.94
CA GLY A 17 -10.49 5.78 -4.67
C GLY A 17 -10.62 4.56 -3.77
N ILE A 18 -10.03 3.45 -4.20
CA ILE A 18 -10.05 2.16 -3.47
C ILE A 18 -9.49 2.33 -2.05
N GLY A 19 -8.39 3.08 -1.89
CA GLY A 19 -7.75 3.29 -0.59
C GLY A 19 -8.67 4.00 0.41
N ALA A 20 -9.38 5.03 -0.01
CA ALA A 20 -10.33 5.74 0.86
C ALA A 20 -11.51 4.87 1.27
N ALA A 21 -12.08 4.11 0.32
CA ALA A 21 -13.18 3.19 0.61
C ALA A 21 -12.73 2.06 1.57
N LEU A 22 -11.52 1.52 1.34
CA LEU A 22 -10.96 0.47 2.19
C LEU A 22 -10.66 0.97 3.61
N ALA A 23 -10.16 2.21 3.74
CA ALA A 23 -9.93 2.83 5.05
C ALA A 23 -11.22 2.88 5.89
N GLU A 24 -12.33 3.30 5.28
CA GLU A 24 -13.64 3.31 5.93
C GLU A 24 -14.05 1.92 6.43
N GLU A 25 -13.95 0.91 5.58
CA GLU A 25 -14.36 -0.45 5.93
C GLU A 25 -13.49 -1.04 7.04
N ILE A 26 -12.18 -0.80 7.01
CA ILE A 26 -11.26 -1.24 8.09
C ILE A 26 -11.63 -0.56 9.42
N LEU A 27 -11.85 0.75 9.42
CA LEU A 27 -12.16 1.51 10.63
C LEU A 27 -13.50 1.13 11.25
N LYS A 28 -14.50 0.77 10.45
CA LYS A 28 -15.79 0.27 10.94
C LYS A 28 -15.65 -1.03 11.75
N THR A 29 -14.60 -1.80 11.57
CA THR A 29 -14.33 -3.00 12.37
C THR A 29 -13.79 -2.70 13.78
N GLY A 30 -13.46 -1.45 14.07
CA GLY A 30 -12.79 -1.05 15.31
C GLY A 30 -11.27 -1.19 15.27
N ALA A 31 -10.69 -1.49 14.11
CA ALA A 31 -9.24 -1.61 13.93
C ALA A 31 -8.53 -0.26 14.04
N HIS A 32 -7.22 -0.30 14.30
CA HIS A 32 -6.33 0.85 14.20
C HIS A 32 -5.71 0.91 12.80
N LEU A 33 -5.65 2.10 12.22
CA LEU A 33 -5.23 2.30 10.84
C LEU A 33 -4.22 3.45 10.71
N ALA A 34 -2.99 3.13 10.33
CA ALA A 34 -2.02 4.11 9.86
C ALA A 34 -2.29 4.38 8.37
N VAL A 35 -2.40 5.65 8.01
CA VAL A 35 -2.79 6.08 6.65
C VAL A 35 -1.74 6.99 6.04
N SER A 36 -1.32 6.66 4.82
CA SER A 36 -0.35 7.42 4.03
C SER A 36 -0.93 7.88 2.71
N SER A 37 -0.68 9.14 2.39
CA SER A 37 -0.96 9.77 1.09
C SER A 37 -0.16 11.07 1.00
N ARG A 38 0.05 11.58 -0.21
CA ARG A 38 0.67 12.90 -0.43
C ARG A 38 -0.24 14.04 0.03
N THR A 39 -1.55 13.87 -0.14
CA THR A 39 -2.55 14.85 0.26
C THR A 39 -3.00 14.55 1.69
N VAL A 40 -2.76 15.49 2.60
CA VAL A 40 -2.98 15.30 4.04
C VAL A 40 -4.45 15.51 4.44
N ALA A 41 -5.16 16.42 3.77
CA ALA A 41 -6.51 16.81 4.17
C ALA A 41 -7.50 15.64 4.29
N PRO A 42 -7.61 14.68 3.34
CA PRO A 42 -8.48 13.52 3.48
C PRO A 42 -8.11 12.63 4.67
N LEU A 43 -6.80 12.54 4.99
CA LEU A 43 -6.32 11.72 6.11
C LEU A 43 -6.69 12.35 7.45
N ASN A 44 -6.59 13.67 7.57
CA ASN A 44 -7.01 14.41 8.76
C ASN A 44 -8.52 14.30 8.98
N ASP A 45 -9.31 14.41 7.91
CA ASP A 45 -10.75 14.23 7.98
C ASP A 45 -11.11 12.82 8.50
N LEU A 46 -10.43 11.80 8.00
CA LEU A 46 -10.60 10.43 8.47
C LEU A 46 -10.27 10.30 9.97
N SER A 47 -9.19 10.92 10.41
CA SER A 47 -8.79 10.95 11.83
C SER A 47 -9.83 11.62 12.73
N LEU A 48 -10.47 12.69 12.25
CA LEU A 48 -11.54 13.36 12.99
C LEU A 48 -12.81 12.52 13.09
N ARG A 49 -13.15 11.78 12.04
CA ARG A 49 -14.34 10.90 12.02
C ARG A 49 -14.17 9.62 12.83
N TYR A 50 -12.94 9.14 12.98
CA TYR A 50 -12.61 7.93 13.74
C TYR A 50 -11.57 8.23 14.84
N PRO A 51 -11.92 9.02 15.86
CA PRO A 51 -11.00 9.46 16.89
C PRO A 51 -10.39 8.27 17.64
N GLY A 52 -9.06 8.32 17.84
CA GLY A 52 -8.30 7.28 18.54
C GLY A 52 -7.98 6.02 17.71
N GLN A 53 -8.46 5.92 16.45
CA GLN A 53 -8.20 4.76 15.60
C GLN A 53 -7.20 5.04 14.47
N VAL A 54 -7.02 6.30 14.06
CA VAL A 54 -6.24 6.69 12.88
C VAL A 54 -4.92 7.33 13.28
N LEU A 55 -3.83 6.80 12.71
CA LEU A 55 -2.50 7.40 12.76
C LEU A 55 -2.19 8.00 11.38
N VAL A 56 -2.11 9.32 11.28
CA VAL A 56 -1.78 10.00 10.02
C VAL A 56 -0.26 10.02 9.84
N VAL A 57 0.22 9.29 8.83
CA VAL A 57 1.62 9.19 8.44
C VAL A 57 1.76 9.58 6.96
N ALA A 58 1.50 10.85 6.69
CA ALA A 58 1.50 11.42 5.35
C ALA A 58 2.92 11.56 4.78
N GLY A 59 3.03 11.46 3.46
CA GLY A 59 4.29 11.70 2.76
C GLY A 59 4.33 11.18 1.34
N ASP A 60 5.39 11.53 0.64
CA ASP A 60 5.69 11.00 -0.69
C ASP A 60 6.45 9.67 -0.56
N LEU A 61 5.78 8.58 -0.89
CA LEU A 61 6.34 7.23 -0.77
C LEU A 61 7.39 6.91 -1.84
N THR A 62 7.58 7.76 -2.84
CA THR A 62 8.69 7.65 -3.80
C THR A 62 10.04 8.09 -3.20
N ASN A 63 10.00 8.72 -2.04
CA ASN A 63 11.18 9.09 -1.26
C ASN A 63 11.43 8.04 -0.17
N SER A 64 12.50 7.27 -0.30
CA SER A 64 12.84 6.19 0.64
C SER A 64 13.09 6.67 2.08
N GLN A 65 13.59 7.89 2.26
CA GLN A 65 13.80 8.48 3.59
C GLN A 65 12.47 8.78 4.26
N THR A 66 11.51 9.37 3.52
CA THR A 66 10.15 9.62 4.01
C THR A 66 9.49 8.31 4.46
N VAL A 67 9.60 7.23 3.68
CA VAL A 67 9.03 5.93 4.03
C VAL A 67 9.68 5.36 5.30
N ARG A 68 10.99 5.53 5.46
CA ARG A 68 11.70 5.11 6.68
C ARG A 68 11.17 5.85 7.91
N GLU A 69 11.00 7.16 7.82
CA GLU A 69 10.44 8.00 8.89
C GLU A 69 9.00 7.59 9.25
N ILE A 70 8.18 7.26 8.24
CA ILE A 70 6.83 6.71 8.46
C ILE A 70 6.90 5.39 9.25
N GLY A 71 7.79 4.47 8.88
CA GLY A 71 7.99 3.22 9.61
C GLY A 71 8.44 3.43 11.04
N GLU A 72 9.36 4.37 11.28
CA GLU A 72 9.82 4.75 12.61
C GLU A 72 8.69 5.33 13.47
N GLN A 73 7.83 6.17 12.89
CA GLN A 73 6.68 6.71 13.61
C GLN A 73 5.67 5.64 14.00
N ILE A 74 5.35 4.70 13.09
CA ILE A 74 4.49 3.56 13.41
C ILE A 74 5.11 2.71 14.52
N ALA A 75 6.43 2.48 14.47
CA ALA A 75 7.15 1.75 15.50
C ALA A 75 7.07 2.44 16.87
N GLN A 76 7.22 3.77 16.91
CA GLN A 76 7.13 4.56 18.16
C GLN A 76 5.72 4.53 18.75
N ASP A 77 4.69 4.67 17.92
CA ASP A 77 3.31 4.79 18.39
C ASP A 77 2.69 3.42 18.70
N TRP A 78 3.02 2.38 17.92
CA TRP A 78 2.36 1.07 18.01
C TRP A 78 3.30 -0.10 18.29
N GLY A 79 4.55 -0.03 17.89
CA GLY A 79 5.55 -1.09 18.05
C GLY A 79 5.39 -2.27 17.09
N SER A 80 4.24 -2.42 16.44
CA SER A 80 3.96 -3.54 15.52
C SER A 80 2.90 -3.19 14.49
N LEU A 81 2.85 -3.99 13.42
CA LEU A 81 1.76 -4.03 12.45
C LEU A 81 1.27 -5.47 12.29
N ASP A 82 -0.03 -5.63 12.11
CA ASP A 82 -0.62 -6.93 11.77
C ASP A 82 -0.83 -7.06 10.25
N THR A 83 -1.16 -5.96 9.58
CA THR A 83 -1.38 -5.97 8.14
C THR A 83 -0.83 -4.69 7.50
N VAL A 84 -0.12 -4.82 6.39
CA VAL A 84 0.21 -3.71 5.49
C VAL A 84 -0.50 -3.90 4.16
N ILE A 85 -1.16 -2.84 3.69
CA ILE A 85 -1.87 -2.82 2.41
C ILE A 85 -1.22 -1.79 1.50
N LEU A 86 -0.52 -2.27 0.50
CA LEU A 86 0.23 -1.46 -0.46
C LEU A 86 -0.66 -1.17 -1.66
N ASN A 87 -1.45 -0.08 -1.52
CA ASN A 87 -2.45 0.35 -2.50
C ASN A 87 -2.03 1.60 -3.27
N ALA A 88 -1.10 2.40 -2.74
CA ALA A 88 -0.63 3.61 -3.44
C ALA A 88 -0.14 3.29 -4.85
N GLY A 89 -0.54 4.11 -5.81
CA GLY A 89 -0.16 3.93 -7.20
C GLY A 89 -0.70 5.04 -8.09
N THR A 90 -0.23 5.05 -9.32
CA THR A 90 -0.67 5.95 -10.38
C THR A 90 -0.93 5.18 -11.67
N SER A 91 -1.67 5.80 -12.58
CA SER A 91 -1.93 5.27 -13.91
C SER A 91 -1.76 6.41 -14.92
N GLU A 92 -0.81 6.23 -15.83
CA GLU A 92 -0.56 7.17 -16.91
C GLU A 92 -0.48 6.41 -18.23
N TYR A 93 -1.04 7.01 -19.30
CA TYR A 93 -1.04 6.43 -20.62
C TYR A 93 0.15 6.93 -21.43
N VAL A 94 0.80 6.01 -22.12
CA VAL A 94 1.86 6.34 -23.08
C VAL A 94 1.24 6.65 -24.45
N ASP A 95 1.64 7.77 -25.08
CA ASP A 95 1.19 8.07 -26.45
C ASP A 95 1.88 7.09 -27.42
N PRO A 96 1.13 6.29 -28.19
CA PRO A 96 1.72 5.35 -29.14
C PRO A 96 2.50 6.01 -30.28
N LYS A 97 2.29 7.30 -30.50
CA LYS A 97 3.03 8.08 -31.51
C LYS A 97 4.32 8.70 -30.96
N GLN A 98 4.40 8.87 -29.65
CA GLN A 98 5.53 9.49 -28.98
C GLN A 98 5.80 8.78 -27.66
N PHE A 99 6.65 7.75 -27.73
CA PHE A 99 7.05 7.03 -26.52
C PHE A 99 7.85 7.95 -25.60
N ASP A 100 7.36 8.13 -24.37
CA ASP A 100 7.99 8.98 -23.35
C ASP A 100 8.49 8.13 -22.19
N THR A 101 9.80 7.99 -22.10
CA THR A 101 10.46 7.24 -21.02
C THR A 101 10.17 7.83 -19.64
N SER A 102 9.94 9.13 -19.54
CA SER A 102 9.67 9.78 -18.24
C SER A 102 8.37 9.28 -17.60
N ILE A 103 7.37 8.95 -18.42
CA ILE A 103 6.12 8.33 -17.96
C ILE A 103 6.42 6.94 -17.35
N VAL A 104 7.23 6.14 -18.06
CA VAL A 104 7.61 4.81 -17.60
C VAL A 104 8.38 4.89 -16.27
N GLU A 105 9.35 5.79 -16.17
CA GLU A 105 10.13 6.02 -14.96
C GLU A 105 9.24 6.46 -13.79
N HIS A 106 8.35 7.43 -14.02
CA HIS A 106 7.44 7.93 -13.00
C HIS A 106 6.50 6.83 -12.47
N VAL A 107 5.89 6.08 -13.38
CA VAL A 107 4.95 5.01 -13.02
C VAL A 107 5.66 3.85 -12.30
N LEU A 108 6.84 3.43 -12.77
CA LEU A 108 7.64 2.40 -12.09
C LEU A 108 8.09 2.87 -10.70
N ARG A 109 8.51 4.10 -10.56
CA ARG A 109 8.90 4.68 -9.27
C ARG A 109 7.73 4.69 -8.29
N THR A 110 6.56 5.12 -8.73
CA THR A 110 5.38 5.23 -7.88
C THR A 110 4.77 3.86 -7.55
N ASN A 111 4.63 2.97 -8.52
CA ASN A 111 3.91 1.71 -8.33
C ASN A 111 4.78 0.56 -7.81
N LEU A 112 6.08 0.55 -8.14
CA LEU A 112 6.97 -0.57 -7.82
C LEU A 112 8.03 -0.19 -6.79
N LEU A 113 8.84 0.85 -7.03
CA LEU A 113 9.92 1.20 -6.11
C LEU A 113 9.39 1.71 -4.78
N ALA A 114 8.39 2.59 -4.77
CA ALA A 114 7.76 3.06 -3.55
C ALA A 114 7.18 1.90 -2.72
N CYS A 115 6.60 0.90 -3.39
CA CYS A 115 6.12 -0.31 -2.73
C CYS A 115 7.26 -1.09 -2.06
N SER A 116 8.41 -1.21 -2.72
CA SER A 116 9.58 -1.89 -2.13
C SER A 116 10.11 -1.18 -0.88
N TYR A 117 10.10 0.14 -0.86
CA TYR A 117 10.48 0.90 0.34
C TYR A 117 9.49 0.67 1.50
N CYS A 118 8.19 0.59 1.19
CA CYS A 118 7.18 0.28 2.19
C CYS A 118 7.31 -1.15 2.74
N ILE A 119 7.66 -2.13 1.90
CA ILE A 119 7.94 -3.50 2.34
C ILE A 119 9.11 -3.52 3.33
N ASP A 120 10.21 -2.84 3.00
CA ASP A 120 11.39 -2.75 3.86
C ASP A 120 11.04 -2.16 5.24
N ALA A 121 10.27 -1.07 5.26
CA ALA A 121 9.82 -0.44 6.50
C ALA A 121 8.81 -1.29 7.29
N ALA A 122 7.93 -2.04 6.61
CA ALA A 122 6.86 -2.81 7.25
C ALA A 122 7.34 -4.15 7.83
N LEU A 123 8.32 -4.81 7.21
CA LEU A 123 8.74 -6.16 7.60
C LEU A 123 9.11 -6.31 9.08
N PRO A 124 9.93 -5.43 9.68
CA PRO A 124 10.24 -5.52 11.11
C PRO A 124 8.99 -5.40 12.00
N LEU A 125 8.04 -4.54 11.60
CA LEU A 125 6.78 -4.31 12.33
C LEU A 125 5.82 -5.49 12.20
N LEU A 126 5.76 -6.12 11.03
CA LEU A 126 4.97 -7.33 10.78
C LEU A 126 5.50 -8.52 11.58
N ARG A 127 6.82 -8.66 11.70
CA ARG A 127 7.44 -9.71 12.52
C ARG A 127 7.08 -9.58 14.01
N ALA A 128 6.83 -8.36 14.47
CA ALA A 128 6.38 -8.08 15.84
C ALA A 128 4.85 -8.15 16.00
N GLY A 129 4.11 -8.31 14.90
CA GLY A 129 2.64 -8.33 14.88
C GLY A 129 2.03 -9.71 15.11
N THR A 130 0.70 -9.72 15.08
CA THR A 130 -0.11 -10.94 15.26
C THR A 130 -0.74 -11.34 13.92
N ALA A 131 -0.55 -12.60 13.51
CA ALA A 131 -1.01 -13.11 12.21
C ALA A 131 -0.64 -12.14 11.06
N PRO A 132 0.66 -11.90 10.83
CA PRO A 132 1.12 -10.85 9.96
C PRO A 132 0.75 -11.11 8.49
N HIS A 133 0.32 -10.05 7.81
CA HIS A 133 -0.22 -10.13 6.46
C HIS A 133 0.24 -8.94 5.60
N MET A 134 0.80 -9.22 4.42
CA MET A 134 1.08 -8.23 3.38
C MET A 134 0.09 -8.35 2.24
N VAL A 135 -0.51 -7.23 1.84
CA VAL A 135 -1.46 -7.16 0.71
C VAL A 135 -0.96 -6.17 -0.32
N ALA A 136 -0.90 -6.58 -1.58
CA ALA A 136 -0.57 -5.72 -2.70
C ALA A 136 -1.76 -5.53 -3.63
N MET A 137 -1.98 -4.29 -4.06
CA MET A 137 -2.95 -3.95 -5.11
C MET A 137 -2.25 -3.97 -6.46
N ALA A 138 -2.41 -5.07 -7.20
CA ALA A 138 -1.94 -5.20 -8.58
C ALA A 138 -3.01 -4.71 -9.58
N SER A 139 -3.21 -5.38 -10.68
CA SER A 139 -4.22 -5.05 -11.70
C SER A 139 -4.47 -6.25 -12.60
N THR A 140 -5.65 -6.33 -13.19
CA THR A 140 -5.94 -7.27 -14.30
C THR A 140 -5.08 -7.03 -15.53
N LEU A 141 -4.47 -5.84 -15.69
CA LEU A 141 -3.45 -5.54 -16.71
C LEU A 141 -2.26 -6.50 -16.68
N THR A 142 -2.02 -7.17 -15.55
CA THR A 142 -0.95 -8.18 -15.46
C THR A 142 -1.22 -9.44 -16.25
N TYR A 143 -2.46 -9.67 -16.67
CA TYR A 143 -2.91 -10.84 -17.42
C TYR A 143 -3.22 -10.55 -18.89
N LEU A 144 -3.52 -9.29 -19.21
CA LEU A 144 -3.90 -8.88 -20.57
C LEU A 144 -3.28 -7.52 -20.90
N PRO A 145 -2.35 -7.46 -21.86
CA PRO A 145 -1.80 -6.18 -22.31
C PRO A 145 -2.86 -5.34 -23.01
N LEU A 146 -2.96 -4.08 -22.62
CA LEU A 146 -3.83 -3.10 -23.25
C LEU A 146 -3.01 -2.00 -23.94
N PRO A 147 -3.50 -1.44 -25.04
CA PRO A 147 -2.84 -0.30 -25.69
C PRO A 147 -2.64 0.87 -24.72
N LYS A 148 -1.52 1.57 -24.83
CA LYS A 148 -1.13 2.73 -24.03
C LYS A 148 -0.90 2.44 -22.54
N ALA A 149 -0.99 1.20 -22.10
CA ALA A 149 -0.84 0.79 -20.70
C ALA A 149 0.55 0.22 -20.40
N GLU A 150 1.56 0.48 -21.22
CA GLU A 150 2.89 -0.09 -21.12
C GLU A 150 3.50 0.11 -19.73
N ALA A 151 3.48 1.35 -19.23
CA ALA A 151 4.04 1.69 -17.94
C ALA A 151 3.24 1.06 -16.78
N CYS A 152 1.91 1.18 -16.82
CA CYS A 152 1.03 0.60 -15.81
C CYS A 152 1.13 -0.92 -15.78
N GLY A 153 1.05 -1.56 -16.93
CA GLY A 153 1.16 -3.01 -17.06
C GLY A 153 2.50 -3.54 -16.57
N ALA A 154 3.61 -2.91 -16.99
CA ALA A 154 4.95 -3.29 -16.56
C ALA A 154 5.12 -3.14 -15.03
N SER A 155 4.69 -2.01 -14.46
CA SER A 155 4.82 -1.77 -13.02
C SER A 155 3.99 -2.74 -12.19
N ARG A 156 2.75 -3.02 -12.58
CA ARG A 156 1.86 -3.94 -11.86
C ARG A 156 2.26 -5.42 -12.03
N THR A 157 2.80 -5.79 -13.19
CA THR A 157 3.37 -7.12 -13.39
C THR A 157 4.61 -7.33 -12.54
N GLY A 158 5.52 -6.33 -12.49
CA GLY A 158 6.67 -6.35 -11.61
C GLY A 158 6.28 -6.45 -10.14
N LEU A 159 5.28 -5.68 -9.70
CA LEU A 159 4.74 -5.75 -8.35
C LEU A 159 4.17 -7.13 -8.02
N ARG A 160 3.36 -7.69 -8.92
CA ARG A 160 2.82 -9.04 -8.75
C ARG A 160 3.92 -10.07 -8.60
N TYR A 161 4.93 -10.06 -9.46
CA TYR A 161 6.05 -10.99 -9.37
C TYR A 161 6.80 -10.85 -8.04
N LEU A 162 7.08 -9.61 -7.63
CA LEU A 162 7.74 -9.32 -6.35
C LEU A 162 6.97 -9.96 -5.17
N PHE A 163 5.65 -9.78 -5.14
CA PHE A 163 4.82 -10.34 -4.07
C PHE A 163 4.67 -11.86 -4.12
N GLU A 164 4.61 -12.45 -5.31
CA GLU A 164 4.60 -13.93 -5.45
C GLU A 164 5.92 -14.54 -4.93
N SER A 165 7.05 -13.91 -5.19
CA SER A 165 8.34 -14.32 -4.63
C SER A 165 8.39 -14.14 -3.11
N LEU A 166 7.92 -13.01 -2.60
CA LEU A 166 7.82 -12.75 -1.16
C LEU A 166 6.92 -13.77 -0.45
N ARG A 167 5.84 -14.22 -1.10
CA ARG A 167 4.97 -15.25 -0.54
C ARG A 167 5.75 -16.52 -0.19
N VAL A 168 6.63 -16.95 -1.08
CA VAL A 168 7.48 -18.12 -0.86
C VAL A 168 8.49 -17.86 0.25
N ASP A 169 9.19 -16.73 0.18
CA ASP A 169 10.27 -16.41 1.11
C ASP A 169 9.78 -16.11 2.53
N ARG A 170 8.58 -15.58 2.68
CA ARG A 170 8.03 -15.17 3.99
C ARG A 170 7.17 -16.25 4.64
N ALA A 171 6.79 -17.30 3.93
CA ALA A 171 6.00 -18.40 4.48
C ALA A 171 6.62 -19.03 5.75
N PRO A 172 7.94 -19.29 5.82
CA PRO A 172 8.56 -19.81 7.05
C PRO A 172 8.46 -18.86 8.26
N GLU A 173 8.28 -17.56 8.03
CA GLU A 173 8.07 -16.57 9.09
C GLU A 173 6.59 -16.43 9.50
N GLY A 174 5.67 -17.15 8.86
CA GLY A 174 4.24 -17.04 9.10
C GLY A 174 3.61 -15.75 8.57
N ILE A 175 4.30 -15.01 7.70
CA ILE A 175 3.77 -13.81 7.06
C ILE A 175 2.99 -14.22 5.80
N GLU A 176 1.67 -14.01 5.83
CA GLU A 176 0.81 -14.21 4.67
C GLU A 176 1.01 -13.11 3.63
N VAL A 177 0.87 -13.47 2.36
CA VAL A 177 0.96 -12.53 1.24
C VAL A 177 -0.24 -12.72 0.32
N THR A 178 -0.97 -11.63 0.05
CA THR A 178 -2.11 -11.61 -0.87
C THR A 178 -1.88 -10.58 -1.96
N VAL A 179 -2.15 -10.95 -3.20
CA VAL A 179 -2.18 -10.04 -4.34
C VAL A 179 -3.61 -9.89 -4.83
N ILE A 180 -4.11 -8.66 -4.85
CA ILE A 180 -5.44 -8.32 -5.36
C ILE A 180 -5.27 -7.68 -6.73
N SER A 181 -6.01 -8.17 -7.72
CA SER A 181 -5.94 -7.68 -9.10
C SER A 181 -7.30 -7.10 -9.53
N PRO A 182 -7.61 -5.86 -9.14
CA PRO A 182 -8.85 -5.21 -9.55
C PRO A 182 -8.87 -4.95 -11.05
N GLY A 183 -10.07 -4.93 -11.63
CA GLY A 183 -10.32 -4.48 -12.97
C GLY A 183 -10.45 -2.95 -13.04
N PHE A 184 -11.29 -2.46 -13.96
CA PHE A 184 -11.64 -1.03 -14.01
C PHE A 184 -12.53 -0.67 -12.84
N VAL A 185 -12.15 0.37 -12.11
CA VAL A 185 -12.88 0.89 -10.94
C VAL A 185 -13.12 2.37 -11.15
N GLU A 186 -14.33 2.83 -10.88
CA GLU A 186 -14.63 4.26 -10.81
C GLU A 186 -13.92 4.86 -9.59
N ALA A 187 -13.22 5.98 -9.83
CA ALA A 187 -12.47 6.69 -8.81
C ALA A 187 -13.17 8.01 -8.44
#